data_b551f62a7af2228ef425f1dedbfb83b4
#
_entry.id   b551f62a7af2228ef425f1dedbfb83b4
#
_cell.length_a   1.000
_cell.length_b   1.000
_cell.length_c   1.000
_cell.angle_alpha   90.00
_cell.angle_beta   90.00
_cell.angle_gamma   90.00
#
_symmetry.space_group_name_H-M   'P 1'
#
loop_
_entity.id
_entity.type
_entity.pdbx_description
1 polymer ?
#
loop_
_entity_poly.entity_id
_entity_poly.type
_entity_poly.pdbx_seq_one_letter_code
_entity_poly.pdbx_strand_id
1 'polypeptide(L)'
;MYKKFLKRYGPIILIMTFFSVIVLTSFYFILQPKIILPIYSPNMVSQELVDKNIRYIKKYHRIADFSLTNQNGKKITEKNYNNKIYVADFFFTTCPTICPIMTDNMTYLQEKLLLNKDVLLVSFSVTPGIDNVEVLKNYALEKGVLDSKWNLLTGNKKMIYDLARKSYLVAKNDGDGGKYDMIHTENFVLIDKEKRIRGFYDGTNNEEMNNLISDINTLEESYIN
;
A
#
# COMPACT_ATOMS: atom_id res chain seq x y z
N MET A 1 -44.46 -2.96 -50.60
CA MET A 1 -44.48 -1.75 -49.74
C MET A 1 -43.20 -1.63 -48.92
N TYR A 2 -42.74 -2.66 -48.25
CA TYR A 2 -41.52 -2.68 -47.36
C TYR A 2 -40.19 -2.31 -48.08
N LYS A 3 -39.92 -2.84 -49.27
CA LYS A 3 -38.71 -2.53 -50.06
C LYS A 3 -38.61 -1.05 -50.48
N LYS A 4 -39.72 -0.37 -50.76
CA LYS A 4 -39.75 1.07 -51.10
C LYS A 4 -39.47 1.92 -49.84
N PHE A 5 -39.97 1.49 -48.67
CA PHE A 5 -39.73 2.15 -47.40
C PHE A 5 -38.24 2.07 -47.02
N LEU A 6 -37.65 0.88 -47.04
CA LEU A 6 -36.23 0.67 -46.77
C LEU A 6 -35.31 1.44 -47.73
N LYS A 7 -35.63 1.51 -49.00
CA LYS A 7 -34.83 2.27 -49.96
C LYS A 7 -34.90 3.78 -49.72
N ARG A 8 -36.01 4.30 -49.18
CA ARG A 8 -36.19 5.72 -48.90
C ARG A 8 -35.64 6.14 -47.53
N TYR A 9 -35.83 5.33 -46.49
CA TYR A 9 -35.50 5.69 -45.11
C TYR A 9 -34.30 4.91 -44.57
N GLY A 10 -33.83 3.86 -45.24
CA GLY A 10 -32.71 3.03 -44.83
C GLY A 10 -31.44 3.82 -44.46
N PRO A 11 -30.98 4.77 -45.31
CA PRO A 11 -29.83 5.59 -45.00
C PRO A 11 -29.99 6.44 -43.71
N ILE A 12 -31.19 6.99 -43.51
CA ILE A 12 -31.51 7.82 -42.34
C ILE A 12 -31.51 6.95 -41.08
N ILE A 13 -32.15 5.77 -41.13
CA ILE A 13 -32.18 4.82 -40.02
C ILE A 13 -30.74 4.39 -39.66
N LEU A 14 -29.90 4.13 -40.65
CA LEU A 14 -28.51 3.72 -40.44
C LEU A 14 -27.68 4.82 -39.78
N ILE A 15 -27.86 6.09 -40.19
CA ILE A 15 -27.20 7.24 -39.55
C ILE A 15 -27.68 7.41 -38.10
N MET A 16 -29.00 7.31 -37.87
CA MET A 16 -29.56 7.44 -36.53
C MET A 16 -29.09 6.31 -35.58
N THR A 17 -29.03 5.05 -36.06
CA THR A 17 -28.51 3.94 -35.27
C THR A 17 -27.04 4.10 -34.97
N PHE A 18 -26.23 4.52 -35.94
CA PHE A 18 -24.81 4.81 -35.75
C PHE A 18 -24.58 5.92 -34.68
N PHE A 19 -25.34 7.00 -34.79
CA PHE A 19 -25.26 8.09 -33.80
C PHE A 19 -25.74 7.65 -32.42
N SER A 20 -26.82 6.86 -32.35
CA SER A 20 -27.31 6.29 -31.08
C SER A 20 -26.26 5.39 -30.41
N VAL A 21 -25.54 4.55 -31.18
CA VAL A 21 -24.49 3.70 -30.65
C VAL A 21 -23.33 4.56 -30.07
N ILE A 22 -22.91 5.62 -30.79
CA ILE A 22 -21.89 6.53 -30.29
C ILE A 22 -22.32 7.20 -28.99
N VAL A 23 -23.54 7.70 -28.94
CA VAL A 23 -24.06 8.35 -27.72
C VAL A 23 -24.13 7.36 -26.57
N LEU A 24 -24.67 6.17 -26.78
CA LEU A 24 -24.79 5.14 -25.75
C LEU A 24 -23.41 4.67 -25.23
N THR A 25 -22.44 4.46 -26.13
CA THR A 25 -21.09 4.11 -25.74
C THR A 25 -20.41 5.23 -24.98
N SER A 26 -20.58 6.48 -25.38
CA SER A 26 -20.06 7.64 -24.64
C SER A 26 -20.67 7.73 -23.23
N PHE A 27 -21.97 7.57 -23.11
CA PHE A 27 -22.65 7.54 -21.80
C PHE A 27 -22.19 6.37 -20.94
N TYR A 28 -21.99 5.19 -21.53
CA TYR A 28 -21.48 4.03 -20.82
C TYR A 28 -20.11 4.33 -20.18
N PHE A 29 -19.16 4.92 -20.93
CA PHE A 29 -17.84 5.28 -20.40
C PHE A 29 -17.88 6.41 -19.36
N ILE A 30 -18.78 7.41 -19.54
CA ILE A 30 -18.92 8.53 -18.60
C ILE A 30 -19.57 8.08 -17.29
N LEU A 31 -20.50 7.13 -17.35
CA LEU A 31 -21.25 6.65 -16.18
C LEU A 31 -20.57 5.48 -15.45
N GLN A 32 -19.41 5.00 -15.91
CA GLN A 32 -18.68 3.98 -15.16
C GLN A 32 -18.32 4.51 -13.77
N PRO A 33 -18.67 3.79 -12.68
CA PRO A 33 -18.34 4.20 -11.34
C PRO A 33 -16.81 4.21 -11.19
N LYS A 34 -16.23 5.34 -10.79
CA LYS A 34 -14.82 5.38 -10.42
C LYS A 34 -14.64 4.57 -9.15
N ILE A 35 -13.77 3.57 -9.20
CA ILE A 35 -13.37 2.82 -8.02
C ILE A 35 -12.55 3.77 -7.12
N ILE A 36 -13.06 4.05 -5.94
CA ILE A 36 -12.37 4.89 -4.94
C ILE A 36 -11.97 3.98 -3.78
N LEU A 37 -10.68 3.82 -3.56
CA LEU A 37 -10.20 3.06 -2.41
C LEU A 37 -10.65 3.70 -1.09
N PRO A 38 -10.99 2.91 -0.08
CA PRO A 38 -11.35 3.41 1.24
C PRO A 38 -10.17 4.17 1.88
N ILE A 39 -10.49 5.07 2.80
CA ILE A 39 -9.52 5.68 3.71
C ILE A 39 -9.78 5.06 5.08
N TYR A 40 -8.83 4.24 5.52
CA TYR A 40 -8.97 3.57 6.81
C TYR A 40 -8.66 4.52 7.97
N SER A 41 -9.45 4.40 9.00
CA SER A 41 -9.28 5.09 10.28
C SER A 41 -9.41 4.09 11.44
N PRO A 42 -8.92 4.41 12.64
CA PRO A 42 -8.87 3.47 13.76
C PRO A 42 -10.19 2.77 14.09
N ASN A 43 -11.32 3.43 13.89
CA ASN A 43 -12.64 2.83 14.13
C ASN A 43 -13.08 1.81 13.06
N MET A 44 -12.37 1.69 11.96
CA MET A 44 -12.65 0.76 10.85
C MET A 44 -11.81 -0.51 10.91
N VAL A 45 -10.80 -0.52 11.77
CA VAL A 45 -9.88 -1.65 11.97
C VAL A 45 -10.32 -2.45 13.20
N SER A 46 -9.93 -3.73 13.26
CA SER A 46 -10.21 -4.59 14.42
C SER A 46 -9.79 -3.90 15.72
N GLN A 47 -10.68 -3.92 16.72
CA GLN A 47 -10.44 -3.26 18.00
C GLN A 47 -9.22 -3.82 18.76
N GLU A 48 -8.79 -5.03 18.44
CA GLU A 48 -7.59 -5.65 19.03
C GLU A 48 -6.30 -5.01 18.49
N LEU A 49 -6.32 -4.49 17.26
CA LEU A 49 -5.19 -3.86 16.59
C LEU A 49 -5.11 -2.35 16.86
N VAL A 50 -6.08 -1.78 17.56
CA VAL A 50 -6.17 -0.33 17.76
C VAL A 50 -6.04 0.02 19.23
N ASP A 51 -5.14 0.95 19.57
CA ASP A 51 -4.99 1.52 20.90
C ASP A 51 -6.32 2.09 21.40
N LYS A 52 -6.67 1.78 22.66
CA LYS A 52 -7.93 2.22 23.29
C LYS A 52 -8.13 3.73 23.21
N ASN A 53 -7.04 4.50 23.26
CA ASN A 53 -7.08 5.96 23.25
C ASN A 53 -7.39 6.56 21.88
N ILE A 54 -7.26 5.78 20.78
CA ILE A 54 -7.47 6.28 19.41
C ILE A 54 -8.64 5.58 18.68
N ARG A 55 -9.28 4.56 19.27
CA ARG A 55 -10.38 3.79 18.67
C ARG A 55 -11.57 4.64 18.20
N TYR A 56 -11.78 5.79 18.83
CA TYR A 56 -12.89 6.69 18.50
C TYR A 56 -12.57 7.61 17.30
N ILE A 57 -11.32 7.63 16.82
CA ILE A 57 -10.93 8.48 15.69
C ILE A 57 -11.56 7.93 14.41
N LYS A 58 -12.46 8.71 13.82
CA LYS A 58 -13.19 8.35 12.60
C LYS A 58 -12.64 9.00 11.33
N LYS A 59 -11.83 10.04 11.48
CA LYS A 59 -11.29 10.83 10.35
C LYS A 59 -9.91 11.38 10.72
N TYR A 60 -9.18 11.82 9.69
CA TYR A 60 -7.89 12.50 9.82
C TYR A 60 -6.75 11.65 10.39
N HIS A 61 -6.92 10.30 10.43
CA HIS A 61 -5.80 9.43 10.77
C HIS A 61 -4.74 9.48 9.67
N ARG A 62 -3.50 9.70 10.06
CA ARG A 62 -2.34 9.73 9.16
C ARG A 62 -1.17 9.05 9.82
N ILE A 63 -0.26 8.53 9.00
CA ILE A 63 1.00 7.97 9.50
C ILE A 63 1.78 9.05 10.23
N ALA A 64 2.19 8.73 11.45
CA ALA A 64 2.96 9.63 12.32
C ALA A 64 4.37 9.86 11.77
N ASP A 65 4.97 10.97 12.17
CA ASP A 65 6.35 11.30 11.84
C ASP A 65 7.30 10.32 12.52
N PHE A 66 8.37 9.95 11.81
CA PHE A 66 9.41 9.05 12.31
C PHE A 66 10.81 9.50 11.87
N SER A 67 11.82 8.97 12.55
CA SER A 67 13.21 9.18 12.20
C SER A 67 14.02 7.94 12.57
N LEU A 68 14.35 7.15 11.53
CA LEU A 68 15.01 5.86 11.64
C LEU A 68 16.23 5.80 10.71
N THR A 69 16.99 4.72 10.75
CA THR A 69 18.20 4.53 9.96
C THR A 69 17.97 3.38 8.97
N ASN A 70 18.36 3.55 7.71
CA ASN A 70 18.21 2.49 6.72
C ASN A 70 19.46 1.58 6.65
N GLN A 71 19.40 0.54 5.79
CA GLN A 71 20.45 -0.44 5.51
C GLN A 71 21.78 0.20 5.03
N ASN A 72 21.81 1.46 4.67
CA ASN A 72 23.03 2.19 4.27
C ASN A 72 23.51 3.19 5.33
N GLY A 73 22.96 3.12 6.55
CA GLY A 73 23.29 4.05 7.63
C GLY A 73 22.74 5.48 7.43
N LYS A 74 21.86 5.68 6.43
CA LYS A 74 21.24 6.98 6.17
C LYS A 74 20.01 7.19 7.04
N LYS A 75 19.87 8.40 7.57
CA LYS A 75 18.66 8.81 8.28
C LYS A 75 17.51 8.96 7.30
N ILE A 76 16.41 8.24 7.56
CA ILE A 76 15.15 8.24 6.81
C ILE A 76 14.05 8.75 7.73
N THR A 77 13.24 9.65 7.20
CA THR A 77 12.07 10.20 7.87
C THR A 77 10.85 10.02 7.00
N GLU A 78 9.68 10.29 7.55
CA GLU A 78 8.43 10.34 6.80
C GLU A 78 8.47 11.30 5.59
N LYS A 79 9.37 12.30 5.62
CA LYS A 79 9.56 13.27 4.52
C LYS A 79 10.14 12.64 3.26
N ASN A 80 10.85 11.52 3.39
CA ASN A 80 11.36 10.78 2.25
C ASN A 80 10.23 10.15 1.40
N TYR A 81 9.03 10.04 1.99
CA TYR A 81 7.82 9.52 1.36
C TYR A 81 6.78 10.60 1.03
N ASN A 82 7.14 11.89 1.16
CA ASN A 82 6.25 13.00 0.82
C ASN A 82 5.86 12.95 -0.66
N ASN A 83 4.56 13.09 -0.95
CA ASN A 83 3.99 13.00 -2.29
C ASN A 83 4.31 11.67 -3.00
N LYS A 84 4.50 10.59 -2.23
CA LYS A 84 4.67 9.23 -2.73
C LYS A 84 3.56 8.34 -2.20
N ILE A 85 3.18 7.36 -3.00
CA ILE A 85 2.47 6.17 -2.54
C ILE A 85 3.54 5.23 -2.01
N TYR A 86 3.28 4.52 -0.93
CA TYR A 86 4.22 3.52 -0.46
C TYR A 86 3.54 2.34 0.22
N VAL A 87 4.22 1.19 0.15
CA VAL A 87 3.84 -0.03 0.86
C VAL A 87 4.77 -0.21 2.05
N ALA A 88 4.20 -0.47 3.21
CA ALA A 88 4.92 -0.67 4.46
C ALA A 88 4.66 -2.05 5.04
N ASP A 89 5.71 -2.68 5.60
CA ASP A 89 5.60 -3.90 6.40
C ASP A 89 6.49 -3.84 7.65
N PHE A 90 6.28 -4.80 8.55
CA PHE A 90 7.05 -4.99 9.78
C PHE A 90 7.64 -6.39 9.79
N PHE A 91 8.97 -6.49 9.86
CA PHE A 91 9.70 -7.74 9.70
C PHE A 91 10.86 -7.87 10.68
N PHE A 92 11.55 -9.00 10.67
CA PHE A 92 12.87 -9.16 11.27
C PHE A 92 13.68 -10.22 10.52
N THR A 93 15.01 -10.02 10.44
CA THR A 93 15.89 -10.82 9.57
C THR A 93 16.01 -12.28 10.00
N THR A 94 15.83 -12.56 11.29
CA THR A 94 15.99 -13.90 11.88
C THR A 94 14.67 -14.69 11.98
N CYS A 95 13.59 -14.20 11.38
CA CYS A 95 12.30 -14.90 11.35
C CYS A 95 12.40 -16.15 10.48
N PRO A 96 12.08 -17.36 11.02
CA PRO A 96 12.21 -18.60 10.26
C PRO A 96 10.95 -18.98 9.46
N THR A 97 9.86 -18.22 9.58
CA THR A 97 8.52 -18.64 9.09
C THR A 97 7.97 -17.70 8.02
N ILE A 98 7.26 -16.63 8.42
CA ILE A 98 6.51 -15.77 7.50
C ILE A 98 7.38 -14.69 6.82
N CYS A 99 8.39 -14.14 7.51
CA CYS A 99 9.19 -13.05 6.94
C CYS A 99 9.93 -13.40 5.64
N PRO A 100 10.46 -14.63 5.43
CA PRO A 100 11.00 -15.00 4.13
C PRO A 100 9.97 -14.86 3.00
N ILE A 101 8.75 -15.33 3.20
CA ILE A 101 7.66 -15.24 2.21
C ILE A 101 7.28 -13.77 1.98
N MET A 102 7.12 -12.99 3.04
CA MET A 102 6.83 -11.56 2.96
C MET A 102 7.93 -10.80 2.21
N THR A 103 9.21 -11.10 2.50
CA THR A 103 10.33 -10.45 1.82
C THR A 103 10.38 -10.81 0.33
N ASP A 104 10.11 -12.05 -0.04
CA ASP A 104 10.03 -12.48 -1.43
C ASP A 104 8.86 -11.77 -2.15
N ASN A 105 7.74 -11.57 -1.47
CA ASN A 105 6.61 -10.77 -1.98
C ASN A 105 6.93 -9.26 -2.07
N MET A 106 7.69 -8.70 -1.15
CA MET A 106 8.21 -7.32 -1.28
C MET A 106 9.19 -7.20 -2.47
N THR A 107 10.03 -8.21 -2.71
CA THR A 107 10.91 -8.27 -3.89
C THR A 107 10.06 -8.33 -5.18
N TYR A 108 9.01 -9.15 -5.21
CA TYR A 108 8.07 -9.19 -6.32
C TYR A 108 7.41 -7.82 -6.59
N LEU A 109 6.95 -7.14 -5.53
CA LEU A 109 6.40 -5.78 -5.66
C LEU A 109 7.46 -4.79 -6.18
N GLN A 110 8.69 -4.87 -5.68
CA GLN A 110 9.80 -4.05 -6.16
C GLN A 110 10.02 -4.20 -7.66
N GLU A 111 10.02 -5.43 -8.17
CA GLU A 111 10.20 -5.72 -9.60
C GLU A 111 9.04 -5.17 -10.43
N LYS A 112 7.80 -5.42 -10.02
CA LYS A 112 6.59 -4.95 -10.72
C LYS A 112 6.48 -3.42 -10.76
N LEU A 113 6.95 -2.76 -9.71
CA LEU A 113 6.85 -1.32 -9.55
C LEU A 113 8.17 -0.59 -9.87
N LEU A 114 9.17 -1.28 -10.42
CA LEU A 114 10.53 -0.75 -10.59
C LEU A 114 10.57 0.58 -11.35
N LEU A 115 9.84 0.70 -12.44
CA LEU A 115 9.79 1.89 -13.28
C LEU A 115 8.92 3.01 -12.73
N ASN A 116 8.09 2.69 -11.74
CA ASN A 116 7.19 3.65 -11.12
C ASN A 116 7.92 4.43 -10.02
N LYS A 117 8.33 5.67 -10.30
CA LYS A 117 9.07 6.52 -9.36
C LYS A 117 8.20 7.12 -8.24
N ASP A 118 6.89 7.02 -8.36
CA ASP A 118 5.95 7.58 -7.37
C ASP A 118 5.53 6.57 -6.31
N VAL A 119 5.91 5.30 -6.47
CA VAL A 119 5.66 4.24 -5.49
C VAL A 119 6.97 3.78 -4.87
N LEU A 120 7.03 3.72 -3.54
CA LEU A 120 8.18 3.27 -2.75
C LEU A 120 7.78 2.12 -1.82
N LEU A 121 8.79 1.43 -1.29
CA LEU A 121 8.64 0.35 -0.31
C LEU A 121 9.40 0.68 0.97
N VAL A 122 8.89 0.26 2.10
CA VAL A 122 9.55 0.41 3.41
C VAL A 122 9.25 -0.76 4.32
N SER A 123 10.30 -1.34 4.89
CA SER A 123 10.19 -2.40 5.90
C SER A 123 10.81 -1.93 7.22
N PHE A 124 10.06 -2.07 8.31
CA PHE A 124 10.49 -1.69 9.65
C PHE A 124 10.92 -2.92 10.43
N SER A 125 12.19 -3.00 10.85
CA SER A 125 12.62 -4.10 11.70
C SER A 125 12.04 -3.99 13.11
N VAL A 126 11.36 -5.04 13.56
CA VAL A 126 10.82 -5.13 14.93
C VAL A 126 11.86 -5.63 15.95
N THR A 127 13.04 -6.03 15.51
CA THR A 127 14.17 -6.43 16.35
C THR A 127 15.41 -5.54 16.17
N PRO A 128 15.30 -4.21 16.35
CA PRO A 128 16.40 -3.30 16.03
C PRO A 128 17.67 -3.51 16.88
N GLY A 129 17.56 -4.25 17.98
CA GLY A 129 18.72 -4.66 18.78
C GLY A 129 19.56 -5.76 18.12
N ILE A 130 18.99 -6.51 17.18
CA ILE A 130 19.64 -7.54 16.38
C ILE A 130 19.89 -6.99 14.97
N ASP A 131 18.87 -6.44 14.34
CA ASP A 131 18.87 -5.91 12.97
C ASP A 131 19.50 -4.52 12.94
N ASN A 132 20.81 -4.46 13.17
CA ASN A 132 21.60 -3.22 13.01
C ASN A 132 21.83 -2.93 11.50
N VAL A 133 22.49 -1.81 11.20
CA VAL A 133 22.74 -1.37 9.81
C VAL A 133 23.51 -2.42 9.00
N GLU A 134 24.51 -3.07 9.59
CA GLU A 134 25.32 -4.10 8.93
C GLU A 134 24.49 -5.34 8.60
N VAL A 135 23.69 -5.82 9.55
CA VAL A 135 22.77 -6.97 9.36
C VAL A 135 21.75 -6.64 8.27
N LEU A 136 21.12 -5.46 8.33
CA LEU A 136 20.17 -5.03 7.30
C LEU A 136 20.83 -4.86 5.92
N LYS A 137 22.10 -4.41 5.87
CA LYS A 137 22.83 -4.29 4.60
C LYS A 137 23.08 -5.64 3.96
N ASN A 138 23.52 -6.62 4.75
CA ASN A 138 23.73 -7.98 4.26
C ASN A 138 22.43 -8.63 3.80
N TYR A 139 21.36 -8.46 4.58
CA TYR A 139 20.02 -8.94 4.22
C TYR A 139 19.51 -8.28 2.92
N ALA A 140 19.70 -6.98 2.78
CA ALA A 140 19.32 -6.24 1.57
C ALA A 140 20.06 -6.76 0.32
N LEU A 141 21.36 -7.08 0.44
CA LEU A 141 22.15 -7.66 -0.65
C LEU A 141 21.66 -9.06 -1.00
N GLU A 142 21.40 -9.90 -0.01
CA GLU A 142 20.87 -11.26 -0.21
C GLU A 142 19.51 -11.26 -0.91
N LYS A 143 18.62 -10.35 -0.53
CA LYS A 143 17.24 -10.26 -1.03
C LYS A 143 17.08 -9.37 -2.26
N GLY A 144 18.17 -8.80 -2.79
CA GLY A 144 18.14 -7.97 -4.01
C GLY A 144 17.42 -6.63 -3.83
N VAL A 145 17.47 -6.06 -2.62
CA VAL A 145 16.84 -4.77 -2.29
C VAL A 145 17.52 -3.64 -3.06
N LEU A 146 16.75 -2.87 -3.80
CA LEU A 146 17.21 -1.69 -4.53
C LEU A 146 17.01 -0.43 -3.68
N ASP A 147 18.10 0.21 -3.30
CA ASP A 147 18.12 1.39 -2.40
C ASP A 147 17.26 2.57 -2.90
N SER A 148 17.05 2.67 -4.22
CA SER A 148 16.20 3.70 -4.82
C SER A 148 14.71 3.44 -4.67
N LYS A 149 14.35 2.21 -4.30
CA LYS A 149 12.96 1.75 -4.27
C LYS A 149 12.51 1.33 -2.88
N TRP A 150 13.39 0.70 -2.12
CA TRP A 150 13.03 0.02 -0.88
C TRP A 150 14.04 0.32 0.23
N ASN A 151 13.54 0.81 1.37
CA ASN A 151 14.31 1.02 2.58
C ASN A 151 13.96 -0.03 3.63
N LEU A 152 14.98 -0.69 4.19
CA LEU A 152 14.89 -1.50 5.40
C LEU A 152 15.31 -0.63 6.58
N LEU A 153 14.41 -0.40 7.54
CA LEU A 153 14.62 0.58 8.61
C LEU A 153 14.84 -0.08 9.97
N THR A 154 15.80 0.45 10.71
CA THR A 154 16.11 0.09 12.09
C THR A 154 16.28 1.34 12.96
N GLY A 155 16.25 1.19 14.28
CA GLY A 155 16.47 2.31 15.20
C GLY A 155 15.79 2.15 16.55
N ASN A 156 15.10 3.18 17.03
CA ASN A 156 14.46 3.13 18.34
C ASN A 156 13.27 2.15 18.33
N LYS A 157 13.38 1.07 19.12
CA LYS A 157 12.36 0.02 19.22
C LYS A 157 10.99 0.58 19.58
N LYS A 158 10.92 1.46 20.58
CA LYS A 158 9.66 2.05 21.01
C LYS A 158 8.97 2.82 19.89
N MET A 159 9.74 3.61 19.12
CA MET A 159 9.21 4.33 17.97
C MET A 159 8.64 3.39 16.92
N ILE A 160 9.34 2.31 16.56
CA ILE A 160 8.90 1.32 15.59
C ILE A 160 7.61 0.64 16.06
N TYR A 161 7.52 0.31 17.34
CA TYR A 161 6.36 -0.34 17.95
C TYR A 161 5.16 0.61 18.05
N ASP A 162 5.39 1.89 18.39
CA ASP A 162 4.34 2.91 18.36
C ASP A 162 3.83 3.13 16.93
N LEU A 163 4.71 3.09 15.92
CA LEU A 163 4.29 3.15 14.52
C LEU A 163 3.39 1.97 14.16
N ALA A 164 3.79 0.74 14.44
CA ALA A 164 3.01 -0.46 14.11
C ALA A 164 1.62 -0.45 14.77
N ARG A 165 1.52 -0.05 16.04
CA ARG A 165 0.29 -0.10 16.84
C ARG A 165 -0.62 1.09 16.66
N LYS A 166 -0.05 2.31 16.63
CA LYS A 166 -0.83 3.55 16.70
C LYS A 166 -0.94 4.25 15.36
N SER A 167 -0.04 3.96 14.44
CA SER A 167 0.06 4.64 13.17
C SER A 167 -0.37 3.76 12.01
N TYR A 168 0.25 2.61 11.83
CA TYR A 168 -0.08 1.64 10.78
C TYR A 168 -1.23 0.69 11.14
N LEU A 169 -1.57 0.56 12.42
CA LEU A 169 -2.71 -0.23 12.92
C LEU A 169 -2.61 -1.73 12.56
N VAL A 170 -1.41 -2.30 12.61
CA VAL A 170 -1.15 -3.70 12.19
C VAL A 170 -0.71 -4.61 13.33
N ALA A 171 -0.60 -4.11 14.54
CA ALA A 171 -0.14 -4.90 15.67
C ALA A 171 -1.05 -4.72 16.90
N LYS A 172 -1.24 -5.81 17.66
CA LYS A 172 -2.02 -5.78 18.90
C LYS A 172 -1.43 -4.79 19.90
N ASN A 173 -2.33 -4.14 20.64
CA ASN A 173 -1.97 -3.09 21.60
C ASN A 173 -1.79 -3.63 23.03
N ASP A 174 -1.24 -4.82 23.18
CA ASP A 174 -1.01 -5.50 24.45
C ASP A 174 0.43 -5.44 24.96
N GLY A 175 1.33 -4.77 24.21
CA GLY A 175 2.73 -4.60 24.56
C GLY A 175 3.15 -3.16 24.85
N ASP A 176 4.31 -2.99 25.48
CA ASP A 176 4.87 -1.71 25.94
C ASP A 176 6.07 -1.21 25.12
N GLY A 177 6.50 -1.97 24.10
CA GLY A 177 7.73 -1.70 23.32
C GLY A 177 9.02 -2.06 24.07
N GLY A 178 8.91 -2.73 25.22
CA GLY A 178 10.03 -3.13 26.07
C GLY A 178 10.80 -4.35 25.53
N LYS A 179 11.72 -4.84 26.37
CA LYS A 179 12.66 -5.92 26.00
C LYS A 179 11.96 -7.19 25.53
N TYR A 180 10.84 -7.54 26.18
CA TYR A 180 10.10 -8.80 25.92
C TYR A 180 8.92 -8.64 24.98
N ASP A 181 8.62 -7.42 24.56
CA ASP A 181 7.57 -7.15 23.60
C ASP A 181 8.02 -7.54 22.18
N MET A 182 7.17 -8.28 21.47
CA MET A 182 7.45 -8.75 20.11
C MET A 182 6.22 -8.60 19.23
N ILE A 183 6.35 -7.84 18.17
CA ILE A 183 5.31 -7.67 17.16
C ILE A 183 5.48 -8.75 16.08
N HIS A 184 4.36 -9.42 15.75
CA HIS A 184 4.24 -10.29 14.60
C HIS A 184 3.02 -9.85 13.80
N THR A 185 3.20 -9.59 12.53
CA THR A 185 2.13 -9.25 11.60
C THR A 185 2.52 -9.66 10.19
N GLU A 186 1.57 -10.21 9.46
CA GLU A 186 1.68 -10.54 8.04
C GLU A 186 1.22 -9.40 7.13
N ASN A 187 0.72 -8.31 7.68
CA ASN A 187 0.07 -7.26 6.90
C ASN A 187 1.05 -6.35 6.17
N PHE A 188 0.84 -6.18 4.87
CA PHE A 188 1.32 -5.05 4.10
C PHE A 188 0.29 -3.93 4.13
N VAL A 189 0.75 -2.70 4.26
CA VAL A 189 -0.10 -1.52 4.37
C VAL A 189 0.16 -0.59 3.20
N LEU A 190 -0.88 -0.27 2.45
CA LEU A 190 -0.83 0.72 1.37
C LEU A 190 -1.10 2.11 1.91
N ILE A 191 -0.18 3.03 1.66
CA ILE A 191 -0.24 4.42 2.13
C ILE A 191 -0.27 5.37 0.92
N ASP A 192 -1.14 6.36 0.97
CA ASP A 192 -1.28 7.37 -0.08
C ASP A 192 -0.36 8.59 0.09
N LYS A 193 -0.40 9.51 -0.89
CA LYS A 193 0.40 10.75 -0.91
C LYS A 193 0.09 11.69 0.27
N GLU A 194 -1.07 11.55 0.91
CA GLU A 194 -1.50 12.31 2.08
C GLU A 194 -1.22 11.58 3.39
N LYS A 195 -0.42 10.49 3.37
CA LYS A 195 -0.07 9.65 4.52
C LYS A 195 -1.28 8.94 5.16
N ARG A 196 -2.32 8.59 4.38
CA ARG A 196 -3.52 7.87 4.84
C ARG A 196 -3.43 6.40 4.46
N ILE A 197 -3.95 5.53 5.30
CA ILE A 197 -4.05 4.10 5.02
C ILE A 197 -5.17 3.86 4.00
N ARG A 198 -4.83 3.14 2.92
CA ARG A 198 -5.75 2.83 1.82
C ARG A 198 -6.05 1.34 1.65
N GLY A 199 -5.27 0.48 2.28
CA GLY A 199 -5.47 -0.97 2.26
C GLY A 199 -4.57 -1.71 3.22
N PHE A 200 -5.01 -2.93 3.57
CA PHE A 200 -4.25 -3.94 4.29
C PHE A 200 -4.30 -5.21 3.47
N TYR A 201 -3.17 -5.89 3.30
CA TYR A 201 -3.02 -7.06 2.45
C TYR A 201 -2.19 -8.10 3.19
N ASP A 202 -2.58 -9.37 3.09
CA ASP A 202 -1.78 -10.47 3.62
C ASP A 202 -0.49 -10.61 2.78
N GLY A 203 0.65 -10.20 3.37
CA GLY A 203 1.97 -10.23 2.75
C GLY A 203 2.49 -11.63 2.47
N THR A 204 1.82 -12.69 2.95
CA THR A 204 2.16 -14.09 2.66
C THR A 204 1.35 -14.67 1.49
N ASN A 205 0.38 -13.91 0.96
CA ASN A 205 -0.53 -14.36 -0.09
C ASN A 205 -0.24 -13.69 -1.43
N ASN A 206 0.13 -14.47 -2.45
CA ASN A 206 0.45 -13.96 -3.78
C ASN A 206 -0.74 -13.31 -4.51
N GLU A 207 -1.98 -13.74 -4.24
CA GLU A 207 -3.17 -13.14 -4.81
C GLU A 207 -3.36 -11.72 -4.26
N GLU A 208 -3.15 -11.53 -2.95
CA GLU A 208 -3.18 -10.22 -2.30
C GLU A 208 -2.12 -9.26 -2.86
N MET A 209 -0.98 -9.76 -3.32
CA MET A 209 0.02 -8.92 -4.00
C MET A 209 -0.50 -8.37 -5.33
N ASN A 210 -1.25 -9.15 -6.09
CA ASN A 210 -1.88 -8.67 -7.33
C ASN A 210 -2.98 -7.65 -7.04
N ASN A 211 -3.78 -7.87 -5.99
CA ASN A 211 -4.79 -6.92 -5.52
C ASN A 211 -4.12 -5.60 -5.10
N LEU A 212 -3.03 -5.66 -4.33
CA LEU A 212 -2.25 -4.49 -3.93
C LEU A 212 -1.72 -3.69 -5.13
N ILE A 213 -1.19 -4.36 -6.16
CA ILE A 213 -0.73 -3.70 -7.40
C ILE A 213 -1.91 -3.03 -8.12
N SER A 214 -3.05 -3.69 -8.22
CA SER A 214 -4.27 -3.13 -8.82
C SER A 214 -4.73 -1.89 -8.06
N ASP A 215 -4.71 -1.94 -6.74
CA ASP A 215 -5.11 -0.83 -5.88
C ASP A 215 -4.12 0.35 -5.93
N ILE A 216 -2.82 0.08 -6.08
CA ILE A 216 -1.82 1.12 -6.35
C ILE A 216 -2.14 1.85 -7.66
N ASN A 217 -2.43 1.13 -8.74
CA ASN A 217 -2.79 1.73 -10.03
C ASN A 217 -4.07 2.58 -9.91
N THR A 218 -5.10 2.06 -9.25
CA THR A 218 -6.36 2.78 -8.97
C THR A 218 -6.10 4.07 -8.19
N LEU A 219 -5.20 4.00 -7.22
CA LEU A 219 -4.82 5.15 -6.40
C LEU A 219 -4.08 6.21 -7.22
N GLU A 220 -3.16 5.81 -8.09
CA GLU A 220 -2.45 6.70 -9.00
C GLU A 220 -3.39 7.41 -9.97
N GLU A 221 -4.31 6.67 -10.58
CA GLU A 221 -5.33 7.24 -11.46
C GLU A 221 -6.18 8.29 -10.78
N SER A 222 -6.45 8.13 -9.48
CA SER A 222 -7.22 9.09 -8.68
C SER A 222 -6.52 10.44 -8.49
N TYR A 223 -5.20 10.52 -8.72
CA TYR A 223 -4.41 11.76 -8.64
C TYR A 223 -4.22 12.46 -10.00
N ILE A 224 -4.56 11.80 -11.10
CA ILE A 224 -4.43 12.35 -12.46
C ILE A 224 -5.72 13.07 -12.88
N ASN A 225 -6.84 12.64 -12.33
CA ASN A 225 -8.20 13.14 -12.61
C ASN A 225 -8.71 14.10 -11.54
#